data_40beb02d136e361f276c6c04698de133
#
_entry.id   40beb02d136e361f276c6c04698de133
#
_cell.length_a   1.000
_cell.length_b   1.000
_cell.length_c   1.000
_cell.angle_alpha   90.00
_cell.angle_beta   90.00
_cell.angle_gamma   90.00
#
_symmetry.space_group_name_H-M   'P 1'
#
loop_
_entity.id
_entity.type
_entity.pdbx_description
1 polymer ?
#
loop_
_entity_poly.entity_id
_entity_poly.type
_entity_poly.pdbx_seq_one_letter_code
_entity_poly.pdbx_strand_id
1 'polypeptide(L)'
;MKRRVCSYDMFAVPDPSFVLKDTVGEMYFCNLRCFCVWSVQLATRPNLAEEDKTGAYSLTTPSGEEHRFTGIVDVARWATATAFE
;
A
#
# COMPACT_ATOMS: atom_id res chain seq x y z
N MET A 1 -23.18 -2.18 -5.72
CA MET A 1 -22.25 -2.11 -4.56
C MET A 1 -20.85 -2.43 -5.01
N LYS A 2 -19.92 -1.51 -4.75
CA LYS A 2 -18.53 -1.76 -5.11
C LYS A 2 -17.88 -2.68 -4.09
N ARG A 3 -17.35 -3.79 -4.56
CA ARG A 3 -16.53 -4.65 -3.72
C ARG A 3 -15.14 -4.06 -3.56
N ARG A 4 -14.64 -4.05 -2.35
CA ARG A 4 -13.26 -3.72 -2.10
C ARG A 4 -12.42 -4.96 -2.34
N VAL A 5 -11.48 -4.87 -3.26
CA VAL A 5 -10.59 -5.97 -3.61
C VAL A 5 -9.15 -5.60 -3.34
N CYS A 6 -8.37 -6.60 -2.95
CA CYS A 6 -6.95 -6.44 -2.71
C CYS A 6 -6.23 -6.11 -4.01
N SER A 7 -5.40 -5.08 -3.99
CA SER A 7 -4.65 -4.68 -5.18
C SER A 7 -3.53 -5.66 -5.54
N TYR A 8 -3.20 -6.58 -4.64
CA TYR A 8 -2.18 -7.60 -4.89
C TYR A 8 -2.79 -8.90 -5.43
N ASP A 9 -3.74 -9.49 -4.72
CA ASP A 9 -4.27 -10.82 -5.07
C ASP A 9 -5.68 -10.81 -5.65
N MET A 10 -6.32 -9.65 -5.70
CA MET A 10 -7.66 -9.45 -6.29
C MET A 10 -8.80 -10.13 -5.53
N PHE A 11 -8.54 -10.65 -4.34
CA PHE A 11 -9.59 -11.20 -3.49
C PHE A 11 -10.28 -10.10 -2.69
N ALA A 12 -11.51 -10.36 -2.28
CA ALA A 12 -12.25 -9.43 -1.45
C ALA A 12 -11.51 -9.22 -0.12
N VAL A 13 -11.42 -7.96 0.32
CA VAL A 13 -10.73 -7.62 1.56
C VAL A 13 -11.69 -7.60 2.74
N PRO A 14 -11.19 -7.90 3.95
CA PRO A 14 -12.00 -7.76 5.15
C PRO A 14 -12.29 -6.30 5.46
N ASP A 15 -13.23 -6.04 6.35
CA ASP A 15 -13.52 -4.70 6.83
C ASP A 15 -13.39 -4.73 8.37
N PRO A 16 -12.45 -3.98 8.96
CA PRO A 16 -11.51 -3.05 8.33
C PRO A 16 -10.34 -3.73 7.61
N SER A 17 -9.71 -3.00 6.71
CA SER A 17 -8.58 -3.49 5.93
C SER A 17 -7.48 -2.42 5.86
N PHE A 18 -6.34 -2.78 5.28
CA PHE A 18 -5.31 -1.80 4.96
C PHE A 18 -5.76 -0.99 3.75
N VAL A 19 -5.70 0.33 3.87
CA VAL A 19 -6.11 1.26 2.81
C VAL A 19 -4.95 2.20 2.52
N LEU A 20 -4.42 2.14 1.30
CA LEU A 20 -3.38 3.06 0.84
C LEU A 20 -4.01 4.09 -0.05
N LYS A 21 -3.84 5.37 0.29
CA LYS A 21 -4.32 6.49 -0.50
C LYS A 21 -3.16 7.20 -1.17
N ASP A 22 -3.34 7.52 -2.44
CA ASP A 22 -2.43 8.39 -3.17
C ASP A 22 -3.20 9.56 -3.77
N THR A 23 -2.58 10.30 -4.70
CA THR A 23 -3.23 11.46 -5.31
C THR A 23 -4.34 11.07 -6.31
N VAL A 24 -4.41 9.80 -6.69
CA VAL A 24 -5.36 9.32 -7.70
C VAL A 24 -6.56 8.62 -7.04
N GLY A 25 -6.35 7.90 -5.95
CA GLY A 25 -7.43 7.17 -5.33
C GLY A 25 -6.98 6.29 -4.19
N GLU A 26 -7.77 5.28 -3.91
CA GLU A 26 -7.54 4.36 -2.79
C GLU A 26 -7.29 2.95 -3.30
N MET A 27 -6.39 2.24 -2.59
CA MET A 27 -6.11 0.83 -2.84
C MET A 27 -6.27 0.05 -1.55
N TYR A 28 -6.77 -1.17 -1.65
CA TYR A 28 -7.07 -2.01 -0.50
C TYR A 28 -6.20 -3.26 -0.51
N PHE A 29 -5.86 -3.75 0.68
CA PHE A 29 -5.02 -4.95 0.82
C PHE A 29 -5.60 -5.85 1.89
N CYS A 30 -5.54 -7.17 1.66
CA CYS A 30 -6.08 -8.18 2.59
C CYS A 30 -5.36 -8.15 3.94
N ASN A 31 -4.03 -7.97 3.90
CA ASN A 31 -3.20 -8.00 5.09
C ASN A 31 -1.89 -7.26 4.81
N LEU A 32 -1.05 -7.18 5.84
CA LEU A 32 0.23 -6.49 5.74
C LEU A 32 1.16 -7.16 4.71
N ARG A 33 1.11 -8.47 4.59
CA ARG A 33 1.95 -9.21 3.65
C ARG A 33 1.63 -8.84 2.20
N CYS A 34 0.34 -8.81 1.84
CA CYS A 34 -0.08 -8.40 0.50
C CYS A 34 0.39 -6.99 0.19
N PHE A 35 0.23 -6.08 1.15
CA PHE A 35 0.67 -4.70 1.01
C PHE A 35 2.19 -4.63 0.84
N CYS A 36 2.94 -5.38 1.64
CA CYS A 36 4.40 -5.41 1.56
C CYS A 36 4.87 -5.89 0.19
N VAL A 37 4.38 -7.02 -0.28
CA VAL A 37 4.79 -7.57 -1.58
C VAL A 37 4.45 -6.61 -2.71
N TRP A 38 3.25 -6.05 -2.69
CA TRP A 38 2.83 -5.10 -3.71
C TRP A 38 3.73 -3.86 -3.73
N SER A 39 4.02 -3.29 -2.58
CA SER A 39 4.83 -2.06 -2.50
C SER A 39 6.28 -2.32 -2.93
N VAL A 40 6.85 -3.47 -2.56
CA VAL A 40 8.22 -3.82 -2.95
C VAL A 40 8.29 -4.05 -4.46
N GLN A 41 7.32 -4.74 -5.04
CA GLN A 41 7.27 -4.96 -6.48
C GLN A 41 7.21 -3.64 -7.24
N LEU A 42 6.41 -2.70 -6.78
CA LEU A 42 6.30 -1.39 -7.41
C LEU A 42 7.60 -0.58 -7.23
N ALA A 43 8.16 -0.57 -6.02
CA ALA A 43 9.36 0.21 -5.71
C ALA A 43 10.60 -0.28 -6.45
N THR A 44 10.63 -1.54 -6.88
CA THR A 44 11.79 -2.13 -7.56
C THR A 44 11.65 -2.14 -9.08
N ARG A 45 10.61 -1.55 -9.63
CA ARG A 45 10.45 -1.44 -11.09
C ARG A 45 11.55 -0.57 -11.68
N PRO A 46 12.17 -0.99 -12.81
CA PRO A 46 13.25 -0.22 -13.42
C PRO A 46 12.79 1.13 -13.98
N ASN A 47 11.54 1.24 -14.42
CA ASN A 47 10.98 2.47 -15.00
C ASN A 47 9.91 3.07 -14.11
N LEU A 48 10.26 3.28 -12.85
CA LEU A 48 9.35 3.85 -11.87
C LEU A 48 8.99 5.29 -12.26
N ALA A 49 7.68 5.59 -12.29
CA ALA A 49 7.20 6.92 -12.63
C ALA A 49 7.62 7.93 -11.56
N GLU A 50 7.85 9.18 -11.99
CA GLU A 50 8.30 10.24 -11.09
C GLU A 50 7.25 10.49 -9.99
N GLU A 51 5.96 10.41 -10.32
CA GLU A 51 4.89 10.54 -9.36
C GLU A 51 4.97 9.48 -8.25
N ASP A 52 5.39 8.27 -8.61
CA ASP A 52 5.54 7.19 -7.63
C ASP A 52 6.76 7.39 -6.74
N LYS A 53 7.81 8.03 -7.26
CA LYS A 53 9.02 8.31 -6.49
C LYS A 53 8.83 9.43 -5.47
N THR A 54 8.01 10.42 -5.79
CA THR A 54 7.88 11.64 -5.01
C THR A 54 6.46 11.90 -4.50
N GLY A 55 5.49 11.09 -4.92
CA GLY A 55 4.10 11.26 -4.56
C GLY A 55 3.82 11.06 -3.06
N ALA A 56 2.77 11.70 -2.58
CA ALA A 56 2.34 11.54 -1.21
C ALA A 56 1.46 10.30 -1.07
N TYR A 57 1.78 9.46 -0.11
CA TYR A 57 0.99 8.27 0.22
C TYR A 57 0.54 8.32 1.67
N SER A 58 -0.65 7.81 1.94
CA SER A 58 -1.18 7.70 3.28
C SER A 58 -1.75 6.30 3.47
N LEU A 59 -1.28 5.59 4.48
CA LEU A 59 -1.76 4.25 4.81
C LEU A 59 -2.58 4.30 6.09
N THR A 60 -3.80 3.74 6.03
CA THR A 60 -4.61 3.54 7.22
C THR A 60 -4.64 2.04 7.50
N THR A 61 -4.27 1.65 8.71
CA THR A 61 -4.27 0.25 9.14
C THR A 61 -5.65 -0.16 9.62
N PRO A 62 -5.93 -1.49 9.73
CA PRO A 62 -7.20 -1.95 10.30
C PRO A 62 -7.45 -1.47 11.72
N SER A 63 -6.41 -1.15 12.47
CA SER A 63 -6.54 -0.61 13.83
C SER A 63 -6.83 0.88 13.87
N GLY A 64 -6.85 1.55 12.72
CA GLY A 64 -7.14 2.98 12.61
C GLY A 64 -5.93 3.89 12.62
N GLU A 65 -4.73 3.33 12.66
CA GLU A 65 -3.50 4.14 12.60
C GLU A 65 -3.28 4.68 11.20
N GLU A 66 -2.82 5.93 11.10
CA GLU A 66 -2.48 6.54 9.83
C GLU A 66 -0.99 6.80 9.75
N HIS A 67 -0.38 6.37 8.65
CA HIS A 67 1.03 6.59 8.36
C HIS A 67 1.16 7.32 7.03
N ARG A 68 2.02 8.32 6.97
CA ARG A 68 2.24 9.13 5.77
C ARG A 68 3.64 8.91 5.23
N PHE A 69 3.73 8.85 3.91
CA PHE A 69 4.99 8.56 3.21
C PHE A 69 5.18 9.50 2.03
N THR A 70 6.43 9.74 1.68
CA THR A 70 6.79 10.43 0.45
C THR A 70 7.49 9.43 -0.46
N GLY A 71 6.82 9.07 -1.56
CA GLY A 71 7.33 8.11 -2.53
C GLY A 71 7.11 6.66 -2.12
N ILE A 72 7.02 5.80 -3.13
CA ILE A 72 6.73 4.38 -2.93
C ILE A 72 7.89 3.64 -2.24
N VAL A 73 9.12 4.13 -2.37
CA VAL A 73 10.27 3.51 -1.71
C VAL A 73 10.13 3.57 -0.20
N ASP A 74 9.67 4.70 0.34
CA ASP A 74 9.42 4.83 1.77
C ASP A 74 8.29 3.91 2.24
N VAL A 75 7.24 3.78 1.42
CA VAL A 75 6.15 2.85 1.69
C VAL A 75 6.68 1.42 1.80
N ALA A 76 7.50 1.00 0.82
CA ALA A 76 8.07 -0.34 0.79
C ALA A 76 9.00 -0.60 1.99
N ARG A 77 9.77 0.39 2.39
CA ARG A 77 10.65 0.27 3.56
C ARG A 77 9.86 0.04 4.84
N TRP A 78 8.85 0.84 5.04
CA TRP A 78 8.00 0.69 6.22
C TRP A 78 7.31 -0.67 6.24
N ALA A 79 6.74 -1.07 5.11
CA ALA A 79 6.04 -2.34 4.98
C ALA A 79 6.97 -3.53 5.26
N THR A 80 8.17 -3.51 4.70
CA THR A 80 9.16 -4.57 4.89
C THR A 80 9.59 -4.65 6.37
N ALA A 81 9.92 -3.52 6.96
CA ALA A 81 10.32 -3.48 8.36
C ALA A 81 9.21 -3.99 9.28
N THR A 82 7.97 -3.62 8.99
CA THR A 82 6.83 -3.98 9.83
C THR A 82 6.45 -5.45 9.65
N ALA A 83 6.49 -5.95 8.42
CA ALA A 83 6.07 -7.32 8.11
C ALA A 83 7.08 -8.38 8.58
N PHE A 84 8.36 -8.01 8.66
CA PHE A 84 9.43 -8.95 8.99
C PHE A 84 10.12 -8.64 10.33
N GLU A 85 9.49 -7.89 11.17
CA GLU A 85 9.97 -7.70 12.53
C GLU A 85 9.79 -8.94 13.39
#